data_9ae41638484fd63fe61bda3b9be8d5fb
#
_entry.id   9ae41638484fd63fe61bda3b9be8d5fb
#
_cell.length_a   1.000
_cell.length_b   1.000
_cell.length_c   1.000
_cell.angle_alpha   90.00
_cell.angle_beta   90.00
_cell.angle_gamma   90.00
#
_symmetry.space_group_name_H-M   'P 1'
#
loop_
_entity.id
_entity.type
_entity.pdbx_description
1 polymer ?
#
loop_
_entity_poly.entity_id
_entity_poly.type
_entity_poly.pdbx_seq_one_letter_code
_entity_poly.pdbx_strand_id
1 'polypeptide(L)'
;MTLGQNIARLRAQKSLSQGDLADALEVSRQSVSKWETDASIPELDKLLRLAELFGVTLDELVKGESAQPEAARSEAPDKESAGAYTAAAPAARREMRQIVGTILLCFGALIGILIMLFAGTLAGFILALPLFVCGTICLTVRQRTGFWCAWALYIGFALYMRYATGLVAGNIFRTLSWTVRDNYLRLLFSWIIALLLLTMIACTLYSYRAQVVRWGKRNIALLAAGWLAHLGSRYALGLWLRHIVGSTWVPSHSWPIVLYNTLDSINDFAAVALLVLTVALWRGWRQSRSKTK
;
A
#
# COMPACT_ATOMS: atom_id res chain seq x y z
N MET A 1 12.80 32.76 -30.59
CA MET A 1 11.49 32.76 -31.24
C MET A 1 10.46 32.72 -30.11
N THR A 2 9.42 33.57 -30.13
CA THR A 2 8.41 33.54 -29.08
C THR A 2 7.43 32.40 -29.32
N LEU A 3 6.65 32.02 -28.29
CA LEU A 3 5.62 30.99 -28.40
C LEU A 3 4.58 31.31 -29.50
N GLY A 4 4.13 32.59 -29.57
CA GLY A 4 3.20 33.03 -30.58
C GLY A 4 3.73 32.94 -31.99
N GLN A 5 4.98 33.38 -32.19
CA GLN A 5 5.68 33.25 -33.48
C GLN A 5 5.83 31.80 -33.93
N ASN A 6 6.05 30.89 -32.96
CA ASN A 6 6.20 29.47 -33.24
C ASN A 6 4.84 28.83 -33.61
N ILE A 7 3.77 29.20 -32.93
CA ILE A 7 2.39 28.78 -33.27
C ILE A 7 2.05 29.24 -34.68
N ALA A 8 2.30 30.51 -35.03
CA ALA A 8 2.03 31.04 -36.37
C ALA A 8 2.82 30.30 -37.46
N ARG A 9 4.11 30.00 -37.20
CA ARG A 9 4.99 29.26 -38.12
C ARG A 9 4.47 27.82 -38.34
N LEU A 10 4.18 27.10 -37.26
CA LEU A 10 3.69 25.71 -37.34
C LEU A 10 2.34 25.61 -38.02
N ARG A 11 1.44 26.59 -37.76
CA ARG A 11 0.14 26.69 -38.47
C ARG A 11 0.36 26.90 -40.00
N ALA A 12 1.25 27.83 -40.38
CA ALA A 12 1.56 28.07 -41.75
C ALA A 12 2.19 26.85 -42.44
N GLN A 13 3.05 26.10 -41.77
CA GLN A 13 3.61 24.84 -42.28
C GLN A 13 2.52 23.77 -42.54
N LYS A 14 1.46 23.75 -41.75
CA LYS A 14 0.30 22.88 -41.96
C LYS A 14 -0.73 23.45 -42.92
N SER A 15 -0.47 24.63 -43.56
CA SER A 15 -1.37 25.32 -44.50
C SER A 15 -2.74 25.65 -43.90
N LEU A 16 -2.82 25.82 -42.56
CA LEU A 16 -4.06 26.15 -41.85
C LEU A 16 -4.24 27.67 -41.78
N SER A 17 -5.50 28.16 -41.97
CA SER A 17 -5.84 29.52 -41.60
C SER A 17 -5.98 29.69 -40.09
N GLN A 18 -6.02 30.93 -39.55
CA GLN A 18 -6.32 31.18 -38.14
C GLN A 18 -7.73 30.68 -37.77
N GLY A 19 -8.67 30.67 -38.71
CA GLY A 19 -10.00 30.11 -38.53
C GLY A 19 -9.96 28.59 -38.36
N ASP A 20 -9.29 27.90 -39.29
CA ASP A 20 -9.19 26.43 -39.28
C ASP A 20 -8.49 25.93 -37.96
N LEU A 21 -7.47 26.67 -37.49
CA LEU A 21 -6.83 26.36 -36.21
C LEU A 21 -7.77 26.60 -35.03
N ALA A 22 -8.57 27.69 -35.11
CA ALA A 22 -9.55 27.99 -34.05
C ALA A 22 -10.64 26.93 -33.97
N ASP A 23 -11.15 26.48 -35.10
CA ASP A 23 -12.17 25.42 -35.18
C ASP A 23 -11.61 24.08 -34.67
N ALA A 24 -10.37 23.73 -35.05
CA ALA A 24 -9.71 22.50 -34.57
C ALA A 24 -9.47 22.47 -33.06
N LEU A 25 -9.29 23.63 -32.43
CA LEU A 25 -9.04 23.77 -30.98
C LEU A 25 -10.32 24.15 -30.20
N GLU A 26 -11.46 24.31 -30.88
CA GLU A 26 -12.73 24.73 -30.26
C GLU A 26 -12.59 26.09 -29.52
N VAL A 27 -11.96 27.08 -30.17
CA VAL A 27 -11.74 28.41 -29.60
C VAL A 27 -12.14 29.49 -30.63
N SER A 28 -12.21 30.76 -30.22
CA SER A 28 -12.45 31.86 -31.14
C SER A 28 -11.23 32.18 -32.00
N ARG A 29 -11.42 32.60 -33.24
CA ARG A 29 -10.36 33.11 -34.12
C ARG A 29 -9.54 34.24 -33.43
N GLN A 30 -10.22 35.06 -32.60
CA GLN A 30 -9.54 36.12 -31.84
C GLN A 30 -8.55 35.56 -30.79
N SER A 31 -8.87 34.42 -30.20
CA SER A 31 -7.94 33.76 -29.26
C SER A 31 -6.66 33.34 -29.96
N VAL A 32 -6.78 32.68 -31.12
CA VAL A 32 -5.64 32.29 -31.95
C VAL A 32 -4.80 33.51 -32.36
N SER A 33 -5.45 34.59 -32.81
CA SER A 33 -4.76 35.82 -33.18
C SER A 33 -4.02 36.45 -32.00
N LYS A 34 -4.58 36.44 -30.81
CA LYS A 34 -3.91 36.93 -29.59
C LYS A 34 -2.71 36.05 -29.20
N TRP A 35 -2.82 34.76 -29.38
CA TRP A 35 -1.72 33.83 -29.11
C TRP A 35 -0.55 34.05 -30.08
N GLU A 36 -0.82 34.20 -31.37
CA GLU A 36 0.20 34.42 -32.43
C GLU A 36 0.92 35.78 -32.29
N THR A 37 0.24 36.75 -31.65
CA THR A 37 0.84 38.08 -31.37
C THR A 37 1.42 38.21 -29.96
N ASP A 38 1.48 37.10 -29.21
CA ASP A 38 1.90 37.08 -27.79
C ASP A 38 1.10 37.99 -26.85
N ALA A 39 -0.09 38.41 -27.28
CA ALA A 39 -1.01 39.22 -26.47
C ALA A 39 -1.69 38.40 -25.37
N SER A 40 -1.72 37.09 -25.49
CA SER A 40 -2.15 36.15 -24.44
C SER A 40 -1.47 34.78 -24.64
N ILE A 41 -1.40 34.01 -23.58
CA ILE A 41 -0.83 32.66 -23.59
C ILE A 41 -1.99 31.66 -23.60
N PRO A 42 -1.92 30.58 -24.45
CA PRO A 42 -2.89 29.49 -24.39
C PRO A 42 -2.85 28.77 -23.05
N GLU A 43 -3.99 28.30 -22.57
CA GLU A 43 -4.08 27.41 -21.41
C GLU A 43 -3.38 26.06 -21.68
N LEU A 44 -2.97 25.36 -20.63
CA LEU A 44 -2.16 24.13 -20.73
C LEU A 44 -2.85 23.04 -21.60
N ASP A 45 -4.16 22.88 -21.48
CA ASP A 45 -4.93 21.95 -22.30
C ASP A 45 -4.88 22.30 -23.79
N LYS A 46 -4.89 23.60 -24.13
CA LYS A 46 -4.77 24.07 -25.51
C LYS A 46 -3.36 23.94 -26.04
N LEU A 47 -2.34 24.12 -25.19
CA LEU A 47 -0.94 23.87 -25.56
C LEU A 47 -0.69 22.39 -25.88
N LEU A 48 -1.28 21.48 -25.13
CA LEU A 48 -1.19 20.03 -25.40
C LEU A 48 -1.86 19.67 -26.73
N ARG A 49 -3.08 20.20 -26.99
CA ARG A 49 -3.79 19.99 -28.27
C ARG A 49 -3.03 20.61 -29.46
N LEU A 50 -2.40 21.77 -29.26
CA LEU A 50 -1.54 22.38 -30.29
C LEU A 50 -0.32 21.51 -30.61
N ALA A 51 0.34 20.96 -29.61
CA ALA A 51 1.46 20.06 -29.80
C ALA A 51 1.06 18.79 -30.56
N GLU A 52 -0.08 18.18 -30.21
CA GLU A 52 -0.65 17.03 -30.92
C GLU A 52 -1.02 17.38 -32.37
N LEU A 53 -1.70 18.50 -32.58
CA LEU A 53 -2.15 18.94 -33.91
C LEU A 53 -0.98 19.21 -34.86
N PHE A 54 0.07 19.83 -34.34
CA PHE A 54 1.27 20.14 -35.11
C PHE A 54 2.23 18.95 -35.24
N GLY A 55 2.12 17.95 -34.38
CA GLY A 55 3.00 16.77 -34.33
C GLY A 55 4.38 17.11 -33.79
N VAL A 56 4.45 18.03 -32.83
CA VAL A 56 5.67 18.49 -32.16
C VAL A 56 5.57 18.23 -30.65
N THR A 57 6.70 18.17 -29.97
CA THR A 57 6.69 18.12 -28.50
C THR A 57 6.30 19.48 -27.89
N LEU A 58 5.82 19.48 -26.65
CA LEU A 58 5.50 20.73 -25.96
C LEU A 58 6.72 21.63 -25.81
N ASP A 59 7.91 21.06 -25.61
CA ASP A 59 9.19 21.76 -25.53
C ASP A 59 9.54 22.45 -26.86
N GLU A 60 9.35 21.78 -27.97
CA GLU A 60 9.56 22.36 -29.33
C GLU A 60 8.54 23.46 -29.64
N LEU A 61 7.29 23.28 -29.17
CA LEU A 61 6.24 24.30 -29.31
C LEU A 61 6.61 25.56 -28.51
N VAL A 62 7.13 25.43 -27.29
CA VAL A 62 7.44 26.56 -26.40
C VAL A 62 8.76 27.22 -26.73
N LYS A 63 9.83 26.45 -27.00
CA LYS A 63 11.19 26.96 -27.23
C LYS A 63 11.47 27.39 -28.68
N GLY A 64 10.69 26.88 -29.60
CA GLY A 64 10.80 27.24 -31.03
C GLY A 64 12.07 26.69 -31.71
N GLU A 65 12.78 25.79 -31.13
CA GLU A 65 13.90 25.10 -31.76
C GLU A 65 13.37 24.07 -32.74
N SER A 66 13.42 24.43 -34.03
CA SER A 66 13.34 23.42 -35.08
C SER A 66 14.69 22.70 -35.07
N ALA A 67 14.72 21.46 -34.73
CA ALA A 67 15.80 20.58 -35.12
C ALA A 67 15.90 20.72 -36.67
N GLN A 68 17.00 21.31 -37.17
CA GLN A 68 17.32 21.28 -38.59
C GLN A 68 17.32 19.80 -39.03
N PRO A 69 16.83 19.50 -40.22
CA PRO A 69 16.98 18.17 -40.75
C PRO A 69 18.43 17.96 -41.16
N GLU A 70 19.28 17.56 -40.23
CA GLU A 70 20.51 16.88 -40.60
C GLU A 70 20.14 15.54 -41.22
N ALA A 71 20.56 15.39 -42.45
CA ALA A 71 20.34 14.27 -43.32
C ALA A 71 20.53 12.93 -42.58
N ALA A 72 19.53 12.09 -42.81
CA ALA A 72 19.63 10.64 -42.83
C ALA A 72 20.58 10.03 -41.77
N ARG A 73 20.17 10.00 -40.52
CA ARG A 73 20.41 8.85 -39.67
C ARG A 73 19.09 8.35 -39.15
N SER A 74 18.72 7.23 -39.71
CA SER A 74 17.76 6.27 -39.22
C SER A 74 18.11 5.92 -37.76
N GLU A 75 17.64 6.73 -36.83
CA GLU A 75 17.57 6.35 -35.42
C GLU A 75 16.10 6.42 -35.03
N ALA A 76 15.55 5.25 -34.86
CA ALA A 76 14.28 5.06 -34.20
C ALA A 76 14.27 5.92 -32.91
N PRO A 77 13.10 6.50 -32.51
CA PRO A 77 13.03 7.28 -31.29
C PRO A 77 13.62 6.42 -30.18
N ASP A 78 14.69 6.97 -29.56
CA ASP A 78 15.46 6.28 -28.53
C ASP A 78 14.51 5.69 -27.50
N LYS A 79 14.28 4.39 -27.63
CA LYS A 79 13.70 3.56 -26.57
C LYS A 79 14.53 3.67 -25.28
N GLU A 80 15.71 4.25 -25.39
CA GLU A 80 16.65 4.43 -24.30
C GLU A 80 16.28 5.60 -23.38
N SER A 81 15.80 6.73 -23.91
CA SER A 81 15.32 7.83 -23.05
C SER A 81 13.98 7.52 -22.39
N ALA A 82 13.01 6.96 -23.11
CA ALA A 82 11.77 6.45 -22.50
C ALA A 82 12.06 5.25 -21.58
N GLY A 83 13.04 4.40 -21.94
CA GLY A 83 13.55 3.33 -21.10
C GLY A 83 14.29 3.84 -19.87
N ALA A 84 15.03 4.94 -19.97
CA ALA A 84 15.76 5.56 -18.85
C ALA A 84 14.78 6.18 -17.82
N TYR A 85 13.74 6.89 -18.26
CA TYR A 85 12.71 7.41 -17.36
C TYR A 85 11.88 6.29 -16.71
N THR A 86 11.55 5.23 -17.45
CA THR A 86 10.83 4.07 -16.89
C THR A 86 11.74 3.18 -16.04
N ALA A 87 13.06 3.14 -16.31
CA ALA A 87 14.04 2.42 -15.52
C ALA A 87 14.53 3.21 -14.29
N ALA A 88 14.61 4.55 -14.37
CA ALA A 88 15.02 5.41 -13.26
C ALA A 88 14.02 5.43 -12.10
N ALA A 89 12.71 5.38 -12.39
CA ALA A 89 11.67 5.37 -11.36
C ALA A 89 11.74 4.14 -10.42
N PRO A 90 11.92 2.91 -10.89
CA PRO A 90 12.09 1.74 -10.00
C PRO A 90 13.44 1.74 -9.29
N ALA A 91 14.51 2.29 -9.89
CA ALA A 91 15.82 2.45 -9.26
C ALA A 91 15.77 3.46 -8.11
N ALA A 92 15.21 4.64 -8.33
CA ALA A 92 15.02 5.67 -7.31
C ALA A 92 14.15 5.18 -6.14
N ARG A 93 13.08 4.42 -6.42
CA ARG A 93 12.27 3.78 -5.37
C ARG A 93 13.05 2.74 -4.58
N ARG A 94 13.98 2.03 -5.20
CA ARG A 94 14.82 1.04 -4.53
C ARG A 94 15.81 1.73 -3.59
N GLU A 95 16.44 2.81 -4.04
CA GLU A 95 17.38 3.61 -3.24
C GLU A 95 16.67 4.26 -2.04
N MET A 96 15.55 4.94 -2.26
CA MET A 96 14.73 5.52 -1.19
C MET A 96 14.35 4.48 -0.13
N ARG A 97 13.96 3.30 -0.54
CA ARG A 97 13.58 2.22 0.37
C ARG A 97 14.77 1.71 1.18
N GLN A 98 15.96 1.60 0.56
CA GLN A 98 17.19 1.22 1.25
C GLN A 98 17.59 2.28 2.27
N ILE A 99 17.53 3.56 1.90
CA ILE A 99 17.83 4.69 2.79
C ILE A 99 16.87 4.68 3.98
N VAL A 100 15.56 4.61 3.75
CA VAL A 100 14.55 4.57 4.83
C VAL A 100 14.75 3.36 5.72
N GLY A 101 15.00 2.17 5.15
CA GLY A 101 15.25 0.96 5.92
C GLY A 101 16.49 1.07 6.81
N THR A 102 17.58 1.61 6.28
CA THR A 102 18.84 1.81 7.04
C THR A 102 18.64 2.85 8.15
N ILE A 103 17.96 3.96 7.86
CA ILE A 103 17.65 5.00 8.87
C ILE A 103 16.83 4.40 10.02
N LEU A 104 15.79 3.60 9.71
CA LEU A 104 14.97 2.95 10.74
C LEU A 104 15.77 1.99 11.62
N LEU A 105 16.68 1.21 11.02
CA LEU A 105 17.56 0.31 11.78
C LEU A 105 18.54 1.07 12.67
N CYS A 106 19.19 2.12 12.15
CA CYS A 106 20.11 2.94 12.93
C CYS A 106 19.39 3.66 14.07
N PHE A 107 18.20 4.20 13.81
CA PHE A 107 17.37 4.87 14.83
C PHE A 107 16.90 3.89 15.90
N GLY A 108 16.48 2.68 15.50
CA GLY A 108 16.13 1.60 16.43
C GLY A 108 17.31 1.20 17.33
N ALA A 109 18.51 1.06 16.75
CA ALA A 109 19.72 0.77 17.52
C ALA A 109 20.06 1.90 18.49
N LEU A 110 20.00 3.16 18.03
CA LEU A 110 20.27 4.33 18.87
C LEU A 110 19.31 4.40 20.06
N ILE A 111 18.00 4.26 19.82
CA ILE A 111 16.98 4.26 20.88
C ILE A 111 17.23 3.10 21.86
N GLY A 112 17.49 1.89 21.35
CA GLY A 112 17.77 0.73 22.18
C GLY A 112 18.96 0.94 23.11
N ILE A 113 20.07 1.47 22.58
CA ILE A 113 21.30 1.78 23.36
C ILE A 113 21.03 2.89 24.37
N LEU A 114 20.32 3.95 23.98
CA LEU A 114 20.01 5.09 24.85
C LEU A 114 19.19 4.65 26.08
N ILE A 115 18.14 3.84 25.86
CA ILE A 115 17.32 3.31 26.95
C ILE A 115 18.13 2.35 27.82
N MET A 116 19.01 1.53 27.23
CA MET A 116 19.89 0.64 27.98
C MET A 116 20.81 1.43 28.89
N LEU A 117 21.40 2.53 28.42
CA LEU A 117 22.30 3.38 29.17
C LEU A 117 21.61 4.12 30.33
N PHE A 118 20.39 4.67 30.07
CA PHE A 118 19.66 5.45 31.06
C PHE A 118 18.83 4.60 32.04
N ALA A 119 18.21 3.54 31.55
CA ALA A 119 17.30 2.70 32.34
C ALA A 119 17.97 1.42 32.88
N GLY A 120 19.19 1.10 32.45
CA GLY A 120 19.92 -0.11 32.86
C GLY A 120 19.25 -1.43 32.44
N THR A 121 18.30 -1.41 31.51
CA THR A 121 17.47 -2.54 31.15
C THR A 121 17.49 -2.82 29.63
N LEU A 122 17.35 -4.10 29.29
CA LEU A 122 17.19 -4.53 27.88
C LEU A 122 15.80 -4.13 27.27
N ALA A 123 14.91 -3.50 28.06
CA ALA A 123 13.60 -3.07 27.62
C ALA A 123 13.65 -2.10 26.43
N GLY A 124 14.75 -1.35 26.27
CA GLY A 124 14.95 -0.47 25.11
C GLY A 124 14.95 -1.20 23.79
N PHE A 125 15.49 -2.41 23.71
CA PHE A 125 15.47 -3.20 22.48
C PHE A 125 14.07 -3.73 22.16
N ILE A 126 13.28 -4.05 23.18
CA ILE A 126 11.87 -4.45 23.00
C ILE A 126 11.06 -3.27 22.45
N LEU A 127 11.28 -2.06 22.96
CA LEU A 127 10.60 -0.85 22.48
C LEU A 127 11.05 -0.47 21.06
N ALA A 128 12.32 -0.71 20.71
CA ALA A 128 12.87 -0.48 19.37
C ALA A 128 12.51 -1.58 18.35
N LEU A 129 11.97 -2.72 18.79
CA LEU A 129 11.63 -3.87 17.93
C LEU A 129 10.75 -3.50 16.72
N PRO A 130 9.71 -2.65 16.82
CA PRO A 130 8.92 -2.23 15.66
C PRO A 130 9.76 -1.51 14.59
N LEU A 131 10.76 -0.72 14.99
CA LEU A 131 11.68 -0.02 14.08
C LEU A 131 12.59 -1.02 13.37
N PHE A 132 13.13 -2.01 14.08
CA PHE A 132 13.93 -3.07 13.49
C PHE A 132 13.14 -3.90 12.47
N VAL A 133 11.91 -4.29 12.82
CA VAL A 133 11.05 -5.06 11.92
C VAL A 133 10.68 -4.24 10.68
N CYS A 134 10.27 -2.98 10.83
CA CYS A 134 9.99 -2.11 9.69
C CYS A 134 11.23 -1.86 8.82
N GLY A 135 12.39 -1.64 9.44
CA GLY A 135 13.66 -1.47 8.73
C GLY A 135 14.03 -2.70 7.90
N THR A 136 13.96 -3.90 8.48
CA THR A 136 14.21 -5.16 7.76
C THR A 136 13.21 -5.40 6.64
N ILE A 137 11.93 -5.09 6.84
CA ILE A 137 10.91 -5.16 5.79
C ILE A 137 11.25 -4.21 4.63
N CYS A 138 11.66 -2.97 4.93
CA CYS A 138 12.07 -2.01 3.90
C CYS A 138 13.27 -2.49 3.08
N LEU A 139 14.21 -3.22 3.69
CA LEU A 139 15.37 -3.75 2.99
C LEU A 139 15.05 -5.01 2.17
N THR A 140 14.22 -5.92 2.69
CA THR A 140 13.98 -7.24 2.11
C THR A 140 12.80 -7.26 1.13
N VAL A 141 11.69 -6.60 1.46
CA VAL A 141 10.45 -6.67 0.68
C VAL A 141 10.47 -5.63 -0.44
N ARG A 142 10.42 -6.11 -1.70
CA ARG A 142 10.46 -5.24 -2.89
C ARG A 142 9.12 -4.61 -3.26
N GLN A 143 8.01 -5.25 -2.91
CA GLN A 143 6.67 -4.80 -3.27
C GLN A 143 5.82 -4.51 -2.05
N ARG A 144 5.09 -3.38 -2.08
CA ARG A 144 4.13 -3.00 -1.02
C ARG A 144 4.76 -2.92 0.38
N THR A 145 5.97 -2.38 0.48
CA THR A 145 6.69 -2.28 1.76
C THR A 145 5.87 -1.60 2.85
N GLY A 146 5.22 -0.46 2.54
CA GLY A 146 4.37 0.24 3.52
C GLY A 146 3.21 -0.61 4.05
N PHE A 147 2.62 -1.46 3.21
CA PHE A 147 1.57 -2.41 3.62
C PHE A 147 2.11 -3.45 4.63
N TRP A 148 3.27 -4.01 4.37
CA TRP A 148 3.89 -4.99 5.28
C TRP A 148 4.38 -4.35 6.58
N CYS A 149 4.89 -3.11 6.52
CA CYS A 149 5.23 -2.33 7.73
C CYS A 149 3.97 -2.05 8.57
N ALA A 150 2.85 -1.69 7.96
CA ALA A 150 1.60 -1.46 8.68
C ALA A 150 1.11 -2.74 9.40
N TRP A 151 1.19 -3.91 8.75
CA TRP A 151 0.89 -5.20 9.38
C TRP A 151 1.85 -5.51 10.52
N ALA A 152 3.15 -5.28 10.36
CA ALA A 152 4.14 -5.52 11.40
C ALA A 152 3.91 -4.66 12.64
N LEU A 153 3.59 -3.38 12.44
CA LEU A 153 3.22 -2.45 13.53
C LEU A 153 1.93 -2.88 14.22
N TYR A 154 0.89 -3.25 13.44
CA TYR A 154 -0.36 -3.74 14.01
C TYR A 154 -0.16 -5.02 14.82
N ILE A 155 0.58 -6.00 14.30
CA ILE A 155 0.88 -7.26 15.00
C ILE A 155 1.63 -6.98 16.30
N GLY A 156 2.68 -6.13 16.24
CA GLY A 156 3.44 -5.74 17.41
C GLY A 156 2.57 -5.06 18.48
N PHE A 157 1.73 -4.14 18.07
CA PHE A 157 0.77 -3.45 18.95
C PHE A 157 -0.26 -4.42 19.56
N ALA A 158 -0.85 -5.31 18.76
CA ALA A 158 -1.84 -6.28 19.22
C ALA A 158 -1.22 -7.28 20.22
N LEU A 159 0.00 -7.76 19.95
CA LEU A 159 0.75 -8.62 20.87
C LEU A 159 1.08 -7.89 22.16
N TYR A 160 1.58 -6.65 22.08
CA TYR A 160 1.86 -5.84 23.27
C TYR A 160 0.59 -5.68 24.13
N MET A 161 -0.53 -5.28 23.53
CA MET A 161 -1.79 -5.15 24.27
C MET A 161 -2.25 -6.46 24.90
N ARG A 162 -2.08 -7.57 24.18
CA ARG A 162 -2.44 -8.89 24.70
C ARG A 162 -1.59 -9.29 25.93
N TYR A 163 -0.27 -9.13 25.84
CA TYR A 163 0.65 -9.55 26.92
C TYR A 163 0.72 -8.57 28.08
N ALA A 164 0.68 -7.26 27.81
CA ALA A 164 0.81 -6.23 28.84
C ALA A 164 -0.53 -5.99 29.57
N THR A 165 -1.67 -6.06 28.86
CA THR A 165 -2.99 -5.66 29.42
C THR A 165 -4.04 -6.76 29.37
N GLY A 166 -3.79 -7.87 28.68
CA GLY A 166 -4.78 -8.94 28.41
C GLY A 166 -5.86 -8.51 27.45
N LEU A 167 -5.69 -7.40 26.73
CA LEU A 167 -6.71 -6.90 25.79
C LEU A 167 -6.54 -7.54 24.42
N VAL A 168 -7.65 -8.07 23.92
CA VAL A 168 -7.77 -8.63 22.55
C VAL A 168 -9.03 -8.10 21.88
N ALA A 169 -9.06 -8.08 20.56
CA ALA A 169 -10.24 -7.64 19.79
C ALA A 169 -11.52 -8.40 20.21
N GLY A 170 -11.40 -9.69 20.54
CA GLY A 170 -12.52 -10.53 20.96
C GLY A 170 -13.17 -10.14 22.30
N ASN A 171 -12.52 -9.29 23.10
CA ASN A 171 -13.12 -8.83 24.38
C ASN A 171 -14.38 -7.99 24.17
N ILE A 172 -14.60 -7.41 22.98
CA ILE A 172 -15.84 -6.70 22.63
C ILE A 172 -17.06 -7.61 22.83
N PHE A 173 -16.97 -8.88 22.43
CA PHE A 173 -18.08 -9.83 22.57
C PHE A 173 -18.33 -10.25 24.01
N ARG A 174 -17.29 -10.21 24.87
CA ARG A 174 -17.43 -10.49 26.31
C ARG A 174 -18.09 -9.34 27.07
N THR A 175 -17.89 -8.10 26.61
CA THR A 175 -18.48 -6.90 27.22
C THR A 175 -19.96 -6.73 26.92
N LEU A 176 -20.53 -7.51 26.00
CA LEU A 176 -21.98 -7.58 25.77
C LEU A 176 -22.74 -8.34 26.90
N SER A 177 -22.05 -9.18 27.68
CA SER A 177 -22.60 -9.85 28.86
C SER A 177 -22.25 -9.04 30.12
N TRP A 178 -23.06 -8.05 30.43
CA TRP A 178 -22.77 -7.00 31.39
C TRP A 178 -22.76 -7.44 32.86
N THR A 179 -21.66 -7.21 33.53
CA THR A 179 -21.62 -6.74 34.90
C THR A 179 -20.87 -5.42 34.94
N VAL A 180 -21.50 -4.38 35.46
CA VAL A 180 -21.18 -2.94 35.44
C VAL A 180 -19.79 -2.55 36.03
N ARG A 181 -18.88 -3.50 36.26
CA ARG A 181 -17.56 -3.27 36.88
C ARG A 181 -16.41 -3.20 35.90
N ASP A 182 -16.65 -3.36 34.61
CA ASP A 182 -15.55 -3.32 33.64
C ASP A 182 -15.20 -1.87 33.29
N ASN A 183 -13.90 -1.60 33.43
CA ASN A 183 -13.31 -0.31 33.17
C ASN A 183 -13.56 0.12 31.71
N TYR A 184 -14.29 1.22 31.49
CA TYR A 184 -14.61 1.78 30.18
C TYR A 184 -13.38 1.97 29.29
N LEU A 185 -12.20 2.22 29.87
CA LEU A 185 -10.94 2.30 29.13
C LEU A 185 -10.57 0.96 28.48
N ARG A 186 -10.78 -0.17 29.14
CA ARG A 186 -10.52 -1.50 28.57
C ARG A 186 -11.43 -1.76 27.37
N LEU A 187 -12.69 -1.37 27.47
CA LEU A 187 -13.63 -1.47 26.36
C LEU A 187 -13.22 -0.57 25.19
N LEU A 188 -12.86 0.67 25.45
CA LEU A 188 -12.38 1.61 24.43
C LEU A 188 -11.17 1.06 23.68
N PHE A 189 -10.15 0.57 24.39
CA PHE A 189 -8.97 -0.02 23.76
C PHE A 189 -9.29 -1.29 22.96
N SER A 190 -10.21 -2.13 23.44
CA SER A 190 -10.66 -3.31 22.69
C SER A 190 -11.34 -2.93 21.38
N TRP A 191 -12.17 -1.86 21.38
CA TRP A 191 -12.77 -1.30 20.16
C TRP A 191 -11.71 -0.73 19.21
N ILE A 192 -10.70 -0.01 19.72
CA ILE A 192 -9.59 0.49 18.91
C ILE A 192 -8.85 -0.65 18.22
N ILE A 193 -8.50 -1.71 18.96
CA ILE A 193 -7.81 -2.88 18.40
C ILE A 193 -8.68 -3.55 17.31
N ALA A 194 -9.99 -3.68 17.54
CA ALA A 194 -10.89 -4.29 16.56
C ALA A 194 -11.07 -3.42 15.31
N LEU A 195 -11.24 -2.12 15.46
CA LEU A 195 -11.35 -1.20 14.33
C LEU A 195 -10.05 -1.17 13.50
N LEU A 196 -8.89 -1.18 14.16
CA LEU A 196 -7.60 -1.30 13.48
C LEU A 196 -7.50 -2.64 12.72
N LEU A 197 -7.95 -3.75 13.32
CA LEU A 197 -7.98 -5.04 12.63
C LEU A 197 -8.88 -4.99 11.38
N LEU A 198 -10.08 -4.44 11.51
CA LEU A 198 -11.01 -4.31 10.39
C LEU A 198 -10.44 -3.45 9.27
N THR A 199 -9.80 -2.33 9.60
CA THR A 199 -9.13 -1.48 8.60
C THR A 199 -7.98 -2.21 7.92
N MET A 200 -7.16 -2.98 8.65
CA MET A 200 -6.09 -3.78 8.10
C MET A 200 -6.61 -4.88 7.17
N ILE A 201 -7.71 -5.56 7.54
CA ILE A 201 -8.39 -6.53 6.67
C ILE A 201 -8.92 -5.85 5.41
N ALA A 202 -9.62 -4.72 5.54
CA ALA A 202 -10.14 -3.97 4.40
C ALA A 202 -9.01 -3.51 3.45
N CYS A 203 -7.92 -2.96 3.99
CA CYS A 203 -6.73 -2.59 3.21
C CYS A 203 -6.11 -3.80 2.50
N THR A 204 -6.09 -4.97 3.16
CA THR A 204 -5.59 -6.22 2.56
C THR A 204 -6.48 -6.65 1.40
N LEU A 205 -7.79 -6.69 1.60
CA LEU A 205 -8.76 -7.05 0.56
C LEU A 205 -8.73 -6.08 -0.63
N TYR A 206 -8.53 -4.79 -0.38
CA TYR A 206 -8.37 -3.78 -1.42
C TYR A 206 -7.03 -3.93 -2.15
N SER A 207 -5.94 -4.10 -1.42
CA SER A 207 -4.59 -4.25 -1.96
C SER A 207 -4.47 -5.48 -2.87
N TYR A 208 -5.13 -6.58 -2.51
CA TYR A 208 -5.14 -7.84 -3.26
C TYR A 208 -6.39 -8.03 -4.11
N ARG A 209 -7.11 -6.95 -4.45
CA ARG A 209 -8.35 -7.02 -5.25
C ARG A 209 -8.16 -7.61 -6.65
N ALA A 210 -6.99 -7.44 -7.25
CA ALA A 210 -6.66 -7.99 -8.56
C ALA A 210 -6.26 -9.47 -8.53
N GLN A 211 -5.88 -9.99 -7.35
CA GLN A 211 -5.54 -11.39 -7.20
C GLN A 211 -6.80 -12.22 -6.98
N VAL A 212 -7.01 -13.17 -7.86
CA VAL A 212 -8.15 -14.06 -7.86
C VAL A 212 -7.65 -15.48 -7.78
N VAL A 213 -8.13 -16.22 -6.79
CA VAL A 213 -7.87 -17.65 -6.67
C VAL A 213 -8.82 -18.40 -7.60
N ARG A 214 -8.29 -19.28 -8.44
CA ARG A 214 -9.12 -20.07 -9.36
C ARG A 214 -10.11 -20.92 -8.57
N TRP A 215 -11.39 -20.80 -8.94
CA TRP A 215 -12.45 -21.63 -8.39
C TRP A 215 -12.22 -23.09 -8.82
N GLY A 216 -12.03 -24.00 -7.88
CA GLY A 216 -11.80 -25.42 -8.14
C GLY A 216 -11.99 -26.28 -6.89
N LYS A 217 -12.39 -27.52 -7.06
CA LYS A 217 -12.65 -28.47 -5.95
C LYS A 217 -11.48 -28.56 -4.96
N ARG A 218 -10.24 -28.58 -5.47
CA ARG A 218 -9.02 -28.66 -4.65
C ARG A 218 -8.87 -27.42 -3.75
N ASN A 219 -9.05 -26.21 -4.28
CA ASN A 219 -8.89 -24.96 -3.53
C ASN A 219 -9.99 -24.80 -2.49
N ILE A 220 -11.23 -25.23 -2.79
CA ILE A 220 -12.33 -25.25 -1.84
C ILE A 220 -12.04 -26.23 -0.70
N ALA A 221 -11.57 -27.45 -1.03
CA ALA A 221 -11.23 -28.46 -0.03
C ALA A 221 -10.10 -28.00 0.89
N LEU A 222 -9.04 -27.38 0.34
CA LEU A 222 -7.93 -26.81 1.12
C LEU A 222 -8.40 -25.69 2.06
N LEU A 223 -9.26 -24.82 1.57
CA LEU A 223 -9.81 -23.74 2.39
C LEU A 223 -10.72 -24.27 3.51
N ALA A 224 -11.58 -25.25 3.20
CA ALA A 224 -12.43 -25.90 4.20
C ALA A 224 -11.58 -26.63 5.25
N ALA A 225 -10.55 -27.37 4.83
CA ALA A 225 -9.60 -28.01 5.75
C ALA A 225 -8.88 -26.99 6.63
N GLY A 226 -8.48 -25.83 6.08
CA GLY A 226 -7.89 -24.71 6.84
C GLY A 226 -8.82 -24.18 7.92
N TRP A 227 -10.10 -23.96 7.61
CA TRP A 227 -11.10 -23.53 8.59
C TRP A 227 -11.38 -24.60 9.66
N LEU A 228 -11.45 -25.87 9.28
CA LEU A 228 -11.60 -26.97 10.22
C LEU A 228 -10.39 -27.08 11.16
N ALA A 229 -9.17 -26.96 10.62
CA ALA A 229 -7.94 -26.96 11.41
C ALA A 229 -7.90 -25.76 12.38
N HIS A 230 -8.32 -24.57 11.93
CA HIS A 230 -8.41 -23.38 12.78
C HIS A 230 -9.40 -23.57 13.94
N LEU A 231 -10.59 -24.05 13.66
CA LEU A 231 -11.62 -24.31 14.69
C LEU A 231 -11.18 -25.43 15.65
N GLY A 232 -10.60 -26.51 15.10
CA GLY A 232 -10.09 -27.63 15.89
C GLY A 232 -8.94 -27.22 16.81
N SER A 233 -7.98 -26.44 16.31
CA SER A 233 -6.87 -25.91 17.13
C SER A 233 -7.36 -24.99 18.24
N ARG A 234 -8.34 -24.14 17.96
CA ARG A 234 -8.95 -23.24 18.96
C ARG A 234 -9.66 -24.00 20.06
N TYR A 235 -10.41 -25.04 19.68
CA TYR A 235 -11.07 -25.93 20.64
C TYR A 235 -10.06 -26.69 21.51
N ALA A 236 -9.03 -27.29 20.88
CA ALA A 236 -7.97 -28.02 21.59
C ALA A 236 -7.19 -27.12 22.55
N LEU A 237 -6.83 -25.90 22.12
CA LEU A 237 -6.19 -24.89 22.99
C LEU A 237 -7.07 -24.52 24.19
N GLY A 238 -8.38 -24.39 23.99
CA GLY A 238 -9.33 -24.11 25.06
C GLY A 238 -9.43 -25.25 26.07
N LEU A 239 -9.44 -26.50 25.62
CA LEU A 239 -9.43 -27.69 26.50
C LEU A 239 -8.09 -27.77 27.28
N TRP A 240 -6.98 -27.57 26.58
CA TRP A 240 -5.64 -27.60 27.21
C TRP A 240 -5.52 -26.54 28.30
N LEU A 241 -5.98 -25.30 28.06
CA LEU A 241 -5.99 -24.25 29.07
C LEU A 241 -6.87 -24.61 30.28
N ARG A 242 -8.08 -25.17 30.07
CA ARG A 242 -8.96 -25.61 31.15
C ARG A 242 -8.33 -26.68 32.00
N HIS A 243 -7.61 -27.62 31.39
CA HIS A 243 -6.90 -28.68 32.11
C HIS A 243 -5.81 -28.11 33.03
N ILE A 244 -5.03 -27.15 32.54
CA ILE A 244 -3.92 -26.54 33.30
C ILE A 244 -4.43 -25.61 34.40
N VAL A 245 -5.34 -24.69 34.08
CA VAL A 245 -5.87 -23.71 35.03
C VAL A 245 -6.86 -24.32 36.04
N GLY A 246 -7.55 -25.37 35.63
CA GLY A 246 -8.53 -26.05 36.50
C GLY A 246 -7.91 -26.93 37.59
N SER A 247 -6.62 -27.25 37.51
CA SER A 247 -5.94 -28.14 38.46
C SER A 247 -5.08 -27.41 39.50
N THR A 248 -4.58 -26.18 39.20
CA THR A 248 -3.68 -25.41 40.08
C THR A 248 -3.82 -23.91 39.81
N TRP A 249 -3.58 -23.08 40.83
CA TRP A 249 -3.40 -21.66 40.65
C TRP A 249 -2.14 -21.42 39.80
N VAL A 250 -2.30 -20.90 38.59
CA VAL A 250 -1.20 -20.67 37.64
C VAL A 250 -0.95 -19.16 37.51
N PRO A 251 0.23 -18.65 37.84
CA PRO A 251 0.57 -17.23 37.65
C PRO A 251 0.39 -16.81 36.18
N SER A 252 -0.06 -15.58 35.96
CA SER A 252 -0.31 -15.02 34.60
C SER A 252 0.95 -15.00 33.71
N HIS A 253 2.13 -15.02 34.30
CA HIS A 253 3.41 -15.03 33.59
C HIS A 253 4.07 -16.41 33.51
N SER A 254 3.34 -17.47 33.90
CA SER A 254 3.86 -18.83 33.78
C SER A 254 3.97 -19.25 32.29
N TRP A 255 4.98 -20.08 32.00
CA TRP A 255 5.24 -20.54 30.64
C TRP A 255 4.03 -21.16 29.92
N PRO A 256 3.11 -21.90 30.56
CA PRO A 256 1.94 -22.44 29.86
C PRO A 256 0.98 -21.35 29.38
N ILE A 257 0.78 -20.29 30.18
CA ILE A 257 -0.10 -19.17 29.79
C ILE A 257 0.55 -18.35 28.67
N VAL A 258 1.86 -18.13 28.73
CA VAL A 258 2.61 -17.48 27.64
C VAL A 258 2.50 -18.29 26.36
N LEU A 259 2.67 -19.61 26.41
CA LEU A 259 2.55 -20.51 25.27
C LEU A 259 1.12 -20.49 24.71
N TYR A 260 0.11 -20.59 25.57
CA TYR A 260 -1.30 -20.47 25.16
C TYR A 260 -1.55 -19.15 24.40
N ASN A 261 -1.16 -18.03 24.98
CA ASN A 261 -1.36 -16.71 24.37
C ASN A 261 -0.66 -16.58 23.02
N THR A 262 0.53 -17.17 22.90
CA THR A 262 1.28 -17.18 21.64
C THR A 262 0.56 -18.00 20.56
N LEU A 263 0.18 -19.22 20.88
CA LEU A 263 -0.52 -20.12 19.96
C LEU A 263 -1.90 -19.57 19.55
N ASP A 264 -2.63 -18.99 20.51
CA ASP A 264 -3.92 -18.36 20.24
C ASP A 264 -3.78 -17.11 19.35
N SER A 265 -2.70 -16.33 19.53
CA SER A 265 -2.39 -15.20 18.62
C SER A 265 -2.07 -15.67 17.20
N ILE A 266 -1.26 -16.72 17.05
CA ILE A 266 -0.95 -17.32 15.74
C ILE A 266 -2.26 -17.78 15.07
N ASN A 267 -3.14 -18.40 15.85
CA ASN A 267 -4.43 -18.87 15.36
C ASN A 267 -5.34 -17.71 14.92
N ASP A 268 -5.39 -16.61 15.68
CA ASP A 268 -6.15 -15.41 15.30
C ASP A 268 -5.65 -14.80 13.98
N PHE A 269 -4.32 -14.73 13.75
CA PHE A 269 -3.76 -14.26 12.47
C PHE A 269 -3.99 -15.24 11.33
N ALA A 270 -3.98 -16.55 11.60
CA ALA A 270 -4.36 -17.56 10.61
C ALA A 270 -5.80 -17.40 10.15
N ALA A 271 -6.74 -17.07 11.06
CA ALA A 271 -8.13 -16.76 10.70
C ALA A 271 -8.25 -15.59 9.74
N VAL A 272 -7.46 -14.52 9.94
CA VAL A 272 -7.43 -13.37 9.01
C VAL A 272 -6.95 -13.80 7.64
N ALA A 273 -5.88 -14.61 7.56
CA ALA A 273 -5.38 -15.13 6.29
C ALA A 273 -6.44 -16.01 5.58
N LEU A 274 -7.10 -16.89 6.31
CA LEU A 274 -8.19 -17.73 5.79
C LEU A 274 -9.36 -16.89 5.28
N LEU A 275 -9.72 -15.81 5.99
CA LEU A 275 -10.77 -14.88 5.56
C LEU A 275 -10.42 -14.19 4.25
N VAL A 276 -9.19 -13.70 4.11
CA VAL A 276 -8.70 -13.08 2.86
C VAL A 276 -8.74 -14.09 1.70
N LEU A 277 -8.29 -15.33 1.93
CA LEU A 277 -8.35 -16.41 0.94
C LEU A 277 -9.79 -16.78 0.56
N THR A 278 -10.71 -16.79 1.53
CA THR A 278 -12.14 -17.03 1.29
C THR A 278 -12.72 -15.98 0.33
N VAL A 279 -12.43 -14.70 0.58
CA VAL A 279 -12.89 -13.61 -0.29
C VAL A 279 -12.25 -13.69 -1.68
N ALA A 280 -10.95 -14.03 -1.76
CA ALA A 280 -10.27 -14.20 -3.04
C ALA A 280 -10.86 -15.36 -3.86
N LEU A 281 -11.20 -16.48 -3.22
CA LEU A 281 -11.86 -17.62 -3.85
C LEU A 281 -13.29 -17.26 -4.31
N TRP A 282 -14.06 -16.55 -3.49
CA TRP A 282 -15.40 -16.07 -3.84
C TRP A 282 -15.39 -15.14 -5.06
N ARG A 283 -14.39 -14.24 -5.14
CA ARG A 283 -14.17 -13.41 -6.34
C ARG A 283 -13.89 -14.27 -7.59
N GLY A 284 -13.10 -15.33 -7.45
CA GLY A 284 -12.83 -16.30 -8.53
C GLY A 284 -14.09 -16.99 -9.03
N TRP A 285 -14.97 -17.40 -8.12
CA TRP A 285 -16.27 -17.97 -8.46
C TRP A 285 -17.17 -16.97 -9.20
N ARG A 286 -17.23 -15.72 -8.72
CA ARG A 286 -18.04 -14.67 -9.37
C ARG A 286 -17.59 -14.37 -10.80
N GLN A 287 -16.26 -14.35 -11.04
CA GLN A 287 -15.70 -14.16 -12.38
C GLN A 287 -15.92 -15.36 -13.30
N SER A 288 -15.91 -16.59 -12.78
CA SER A 288 -16.20 -17.78 -13.59
C SER A 288 -17.65 -17.78 -14.07
N ARG A 289 -18.60 -17.34 -13.24
CA ARG A 289 -20.03 -17.22 -13.64
C ARG A 289 -20.29 -16.11 -14.65
N SER A 290 -19.52 -15.02 -14.63
CA SER A 290 -19.70 -13.93 -15.61
C SER A 290 -19.18 -14.28 -17.00
N LYS A 291 -18.33 -15.31 -17.14
CA LYS A 291 -17.82 -15.80 -18.43
C LYS A 291 -18.71 -16.88 -19.06
N THR A 292 -19.66 -17.42 -18.30
CA THR A 292 -20.60 -18.47 -18.77
C THR A 292 -21.98 -17.92 -19.11
N LYS A 293 -22.20 -16.63 -18.93
CA LYS A 293 -23.33 -15.85 -19.47
C LYS A 293 -22.86 -15.02 -20.66
#